data_ee2aa9fffdbe3300eb590a85c59af346
#
_entry.id   ee2aa9fffdbe3300eb590a85c59af346
#
_cell.length_a   1.000
_cell.length_b   1.000
_cell.length_c   1.000
_cell.angle_alpha   90.00
_cell.angle_beta   90.00
_cell.angle_gamma   90.00
#
_symmetry.space_group_name_H-M   'P 1'
#
loop_
_entity.id
_entity.type
_entity.pdbx_description
1 polymer ?
#
loop_
_entity_poly.entity_id
_entity_poly.type
_entity_poly.pdbx_seq_one_letter_code
_entity_poly.pdbx_strand_id
1 'polypeptide(L)'
;KVAVNADGTVSVISVTTATEGSSTTAVTAITGTESGGDSAAVYDSNSNKVVLIQGFNGTGWDGGMRAVVGTVSGGSITFGTPTVIFSAGRVDEMNAVFDSNANKVVVMYRQTTNEPLGNSISAGSAIIINSGSADDYAITFDSTSNKVVFLYRRSPGGCARVGSVAGSSISIGSEVIFTSNVPSPIRAAYDPIANKVIVVYRDATSHSQPNAYRLSVSLGTVSGSGISFGSQIYASS
;
A
#
# COMPACT_ATOMS: atom_id res chain seq x y z
N LYS A 1 0.56 -21.83 10.59
CA LYS A 1 1.43 -21.55 9.45
C LYS A 1 0.84 -22.22 8.20
N VAL A 2 0.79 -21.52 7.11
CA VAL A 2 0.46 -22.07 5.79
C VAL A 2 1.80 -22.30 5.09
N ALA A 3 2.00 -23.49 4.54
CA ALA A 3 3.16 -23.78 3.70
C ALA A 3 2.68 -24.10 2.29
N VAL A 4 3.38 -23.59 1.31
CA VAL A 4 3.22 -24.01 -0.09
C VAL A 4 4.23 -25.12 -0.31
N ASN A 5 3.77 -26.29 -0.69
CA ASN A 5 4.59 -27.45 -1.01
C ASN A 5 5.28 -27.26 -2.38
N ALA A 6 6.32 -28.05 -2.62
CA ALA A 6 7.06 -27.97 -3.90
C ALA A 6 6.19 -28.34 -5.14
N ASP A 7 5.07 -29.02 -4.95
CA ASP A 7 4.08 -29.36 -5.96
C ASP A 7 2.99 -28.27 -6.17
N GLY A 8 3.11 -27.12 -5.48
CA GLY A 8 2.15 -26.02 -5.53
C GLY A 8 0.91 -26.21 -4.67
N THR A 9 0.79 -27.31 -3.93
CA THR A 9 -0.32 -27.49 -3.00
C THR A 9 -0.11 -26.69 -1.72
N VAL A 10 -1.20 -26.21 -1.13
CA VAL A 10 -1.17 -25.45 0.12
C VAL A 10 -1.53 -26.39 1.28
N SER A 11 -0.59 -26.60 2.18
CA SER A 11 -0.84 -27.33 3.41
C SER A 11 -0.98 -26.39 4.58
N VAL A 12 -2.03 -26.54 5.38
CA VAL A 12 -2.10 -25.95 6.70
C VAL A 12 -1.22 -26.80 7.63
N ILE A 13 0.03 -26.38 7.84
CA ILE A 13 0.87 -27.01 8.82
C ILE A 13 0.34 -26.64 10.21
N SER A 14 -0.43 -27.55 10.78
CA SER A 14 -0.87 -27.56 12.17
C SER A 14 -0.83 -26.16 12.83
N VAL A 15 -1.97 -25.53 12.89
CA VAL A 15 -2.21 -24.56 13.94
C VAL A 15 -2.28 -25.38 15.21
N THR A 16 -1.12 -25.63 15.86
CA THR A 16 -1.17 -25.80 17.31
C THR A 16 -2.00 -24.62 17.78
N THR A 17 -3.16 -24.90 18.32
CA THR A 17 -4.08 -23.92 18.87
C THR A 17 -3.22 -22.85 19.54
N ALA A 18 -3.03 -21.72 18.84
CA ALA A 18 -2.73 -20.50 19.54
C ALA A 18 -3.88 -20.43 20.53
N THR A 19 -3.57 -20.65 21.81
CA THR A 19 -4.49 -20.29 22.86
C THR A 19 -4.82 -18.87 22.52
N GLU A 20 -6.05 -18.61 22.07
CA GLU A 20 -6.49 -17.24 21.80
C GLU A 20 -6.19 -16.54 23.10
N GLY A 21 -5.14 -15.75 23.10
CA GLY A 21 -4.91 -14.84 24.20
C GLY A 21 -6.17 -14.00 24.19
N SER A 22 -7.05 -14.24 25.16
CA SER A 22 -8.26 -13.49 25.35
C SER A 22 -7.84 -12.04 25.62
N SER A 23 -7.46 -11.32 24.57
CA SER A 23 -7.34 -9.87 24.62
C SER A 23 -8.75 -9.35 24.57
N THR A 24 -9.38 -9.31 25.73
CA THR A 24 -10.70 -8.77 25.92
C THR A 24 -10.73 -7.24 25.92
N THR A 25 -9.58 -6.59 25.78
CA THR A 25 -9.50 -5.13 25.83
C THR A 25 -8.90 -4.61 24.54
N ALA A 26 -9.75 -4.00 23.70
CA ALA A 26 -9.27 -3.23 22.54
C ALA A 26 -8.40 -2.08 23.04
N VAL A 27 -7.20 -1.97 22.52
CA VAL A 27 -6.31 -0.84 22.82
C VAL A 27 -6.54 0.25 21.77
N THR A 28 -6.98 1.42 22.21
CA THR A 28 -7.18 2.56 21.32
C THR A 28 -5.84 3.18 20.96
N ALA A 29 -5.49 3.10 19.69
CA ALA A 29 -4.21 3.64 19.17
C ALA A 29 -4.25 5.17 19.01
N ILE A 30 -5.39 5.67 18.54
CA ILE A 30 -5.62 7.10 18.28
C ILE A 30 -7.01 7.45 18.78
N THR A 31 -7.10 8.45 19.65
CA THR A 31 -8.37 9.00 20.13
C THR A 31 -8.68 10.31 19.40
N GLY A 32 -9.91 10.48 18.97
CA GLY A 32 -10.37 11.71 18.33
C GLY A 32 -11.89 11.66 18.10
N THR A 33 -12.51 12.81 18.08
CA THR A 33 -13.95 12.97 17.79
C THR A 33 -14.23 13.21 16.30
N GLU A 34 -13.17 13.27 15.51
CA GLU A 34 -13.27 13.50 14.07
C GLU A 34 -13.70 12.21 13.35
N SER A 35 -14.56 12.34 12.35
CA SER A 35 -14.95 11.19 11.54
C SER A 35 -13.72 10.58 10.89
N GLY A 36 -13.53 9.26 11.04
CA GLY A 36 -12.37 8.55 10.51
C GLY A 36 -12.30 8.62 8.98
N GLY A 37 -11.10 8.87 8.49
CA GLY A 37 -10.72 8.60 7.11
C GLY A 37 -10.20 7.16 6.98
N ASP A 38 -9.55 6.89 5.88
CA ASP A 38 -8.88 5.61 5.62
C ASP A 38 -7.68 5.39 6.57
N SER A 39 -7.18 4.17 6.64
CA SER A 39 -6.09 3.82 7.54
C SER A 39 -5.10 2.88 6.89
N ALA A 40 -3.85 2.93 7.32
CA ALA A 40 -2.78 2.02 6.93
C ALA A 40 -1.98 1.55 8.14
N ALA A 41 -1.45 0.34 8.05
CA ALA A 41 -0.55 -0.22 9.05
C ALA A 41 0.71 -0.75 8.37
N VAL A 42 1.87 -0.46 8.95
CA VAL A 42 3.17 -0.85 8.42
C VAL A 42 4.04 -1.40 9.54
N TYR A 43 4.75 -2.48 9.26
CA TYR A 43 5.77 -2.99 10.14
C TYR A 43 7.14 -2.45 9.75
N ASP A 44 7.76 -1.70 10.66
CA ASP A 44 9.14 -1.24 10.59
C ASP A 44 10.05 -2.35 11.13
N SER A 45 10.66 -3.10 10.21
CA SER A 45 11.54 -4.22 10.55
C SER A 45 12.86 -3.79 11.19
N ASN A 46 13.29 -2.55 10.98
CA ASN A 46 14.57 -2.06 11.52
C ASN A 46 14.47 -1.72 13.00
N SER A 47 13.34 -1.17 13.44
CA SER A 47 13.09 -0.84 14.83
C SER A 47 12.20 -1.86 15.58
N ASN A 48 11.66 -2.87 14.87
CA ASN A 48 10.70 -3.83 15.40
C ASN A 48 9.44 -3.13 15.96
N LYS A 49 8.87 -2.22 15.18
CA LYS A 49 7.71 -1.41 15.54
C LYS A 49 6.61 -1.53 14.49
N VAL A 50 5.40 -1.24 14.91
CA VAL A 50 4.28 -1.05 14.00
C VAL A 50 3.99 0.45 13.90
N VAL A 51 3.81 0.96 12.71
CA VAL A 51 3.36 2.33 12.48
C VAL A 51 1.93 2.26 11.97
N LEU A 52 1.00 2.84 12.73
CA LEU A 52 -0.38 3.00 12.32
C LEU A 52 -0.58 4.42 11.83
N ILE A 53 -1.27 4.56 10.70
CA ILE A 53 -1.58 5.84 10.09
C ILE A 53 -3.07 5.91 9.91
N GLN A 54 -3.68 7.03 10.29
CA GLN A 54 -5.11 7.27 10.17
C GLN A 54 -5.36 8.64 9.56
N GLY A 55 -6.20 8.66 8.52
CA GLY A 55 -6.81 9.89 8.03
C GLY A 55 -7.84 10.40 9.03
N PHE A 56 -7.96 11.71 9.15
CA PHE A 56 -9.02 12.35 9.93
C PHE A 56 -9.68 13.46 9.12
N ASN A 57 -10.97 13.63 9.35
CA ASN A 57 -11.77 14.67 8.71
C ASN A 57 -12.20 15.67 9.79
N GLY A 58 -11.76 16.91 9.68
CA GLY A 58 -12.27 18.02 10.50
C GLY A 58 -13.61 18.57 9.98
N THR A 59 -14.04 19.67 10.52
CA THR A 59 -15.25 20.37 10.04
C THR A 59 -14.99 21.05 8.69
N GLY A 60 -15.86 20.81 7.72
CA GLY A 60 -15.68 21.31 6.35
C GLY A 60 -14.73 20.42 5.54
N TRP A 61 -13.75 21.03 4.89
CA TRP A 61 -12.71 20.34 4.12
C TRP A 61 -11.38 20.21 4.89
N ASP A 62 -11.39 20.60 6.16
CA ASP A 62 -10.26 20.40 7.03
C ASP A 62 -10.05 18.93 7.32
N GLY A 63 -8.81 18.50 7.33
CA GLY A 63 -8.48 17.11 7.57
C GLY A 63 -6.99 16.88 7.47
N GLY A 64 -6.59 15.63 7.59
CA GLY A 64 -5.19 15.28 7.53
C GLY A 64 -4.90 13.81 7.84
N MET A 65 -3.68 13.55 8.23
CA MET A 65 -3.21 12.24 8.70
C MET A 65 -2.49 12.37 10.02
N ARG A 66 -2.72 11.38 10.89
CA ARG A 66 -1.95 11.15 12.11
C ARG A 66 -1.26 9.81 12.03
N ALA A 67 -0.10 9.72 12.62
CA ALA A 67 0.61 8.46 12.80
C ALA A 67 0.91 8.20 14.27
N VAL A 68 0.93 6.94 14.65
CA VAL A 68 1.35 6.49 15.98
C VAL A 68 2.22 5.25 15.86
N VAL A 69 3.25 5.17 16.70
CA VAL A 69 4.15 4.02 16.76
C VAL A 69 3.69 3.08 17.84
N GLY A 70 3.53 1.80 17.49
CA GLY A 70 3.17 0.72 18.40
C GLY A 70 4.35 -0.21 18.68
N THR A 71 4.45 -0.67 19.91
CA THR A 71 5.37 -1.70 20.34
C THR A 71 4.58 -2.96 20.68
N VAL A 72 4.84 -4.04 19.94
CA VAL A 72 4.22 -5.35 20.19
C VAL A 72 5.11 -6.14 21.13
N SER A 73 4.53 -6.69 22.19
CA SER A 73 5.20 -7.58 23.15
C SER A 73 4.25 -8.69 23.58
N GLY A 74 4.60 -9.93 23.24
CA GLY A 74 3.72 -11.07 23.47
C GLY A 74 2.37 -10.89 22.76
N GLY A 75 1.28 -11.00 23.49
CA GLY A 75 -0.10 -10.82 22.99
C GLY A 75 -0.64 -9.39 23.13
N SER A 76 0.19 -8.39 23.40
CA SER A 76 -0.24 -7.01 23.63
C SER A 76 0.50 -6.02 22.76
N ILE A 77 -0.10 -4.84 22.58
CA ILE A 77 0.51 -3.69 21.90
C ILE A 77 0.37 -2.45 22.77
N THR A 78 1.43 -1.65 22.86
CA THR A 78 1.43 -0.34 23.50
C THR A 78 1.74 0.73 22.48
N PHE A 79 1.07 1.87 22.57
CA PHE A 79 1.22 2.99 21.63
C PHE A 79 1.92 4.18 22.26
N GLY A 80 2.73 4.86 21.47
CA GLY A 80 3.27 6.17 21.78
C GLY A 80 2.24 7.28 21.60
N THR A 81 2.69 8.52 21.59
CA THR A 81 1.84 9.68 21.33
C THR A 81 1.58 9.84 19.82
N PRO A 82 0.31 9.92 19.38
CA PRO A 82 -0.02 10.22 18.00
C PRO A 82 0.51 11.58 17.56
N THR A 83 1.03 11.66 16.35
CA THR A 83 1.58 12.88 15.75
C THR A 83 0.86 13.17 14.45
N VAL A 84 0.49 14.42 14.21
CA VAL A 84 -0.04 14.88 12.93
C VAL A 84 1.12 14.91 11.93
N ILE A 85 0.98 14.19 10.82
CA ILE A 85 1.99 14.10 9.76
C ILE A 85 1.57 14.85 8.49
N PHE A 86 0.29 15.19 8.39
CA PHE A 86 -0.28 15.98 7.30
C PHE A 86 -1.56 16.67 7.80
N SER A 87 -1.79 17.94 7.40
CA SER A 87 -2.94 18.75 7.87
C SER A 87 -3.51 19.68 6.81
N ALA A 88 -3.34 19.37 5.52
CA ALA A 88 -3.75 20.25 4.41
C ALA A 88 -4.94 19.70 3.62
N GLY A 89 -5.86 18.98 4.27
CA GLY A 89 -7.11 18.51 3.66
C GLY A 89 -7.43 17.05 3.95
N ARG A 90 -8.63 16.65 3.58
CA ARG A 90 -9.14 15.29 3.76
C ARG A 90 -8.33 14.28 2.94
N VAL A 91 -8.07 13.12 3.53
CA VAL A 91 -7.32 12.02 2.94
C VAL A 91 -8.19 10.78 2.84
N ASP A 92 -8.21 10.20 1.66
CA ASP A 92 -8.87 8.92 1.37
C ASP A 92 -7.89 7.97 0.66
N GLU A 93 -8.26 6.69 0.59
CA GLU A 93 -7.52 5.65 -0.14
C GLU A 93 -6.03 5.60 0.21
N MET A 94 -5.76 5.36 1.47
CA MET A 94 -4.40 5.35 2.00
C MET A 94 -3.78 3.96 1.94
N ASN A 95 -2.51 3.91 1.50
CA ASN A 95 -1.65 2.73 1.58
C ASN A 95 -0.26 3.14 2.04
N ALA A 96 0.45 2.23 2.71
CA ALA A 96 1.79 2.51 3.20
C ALA A 96 2.71 1.29 3.08
N VAL A 97 4.01 1.56 2.96
CA VAL A 97 5.06 0.54 2.94
C VAL A 97 6.28 1.03 3.71
N PHE A 98 7.04 0.10 4.26
CA PHE A 98 8.32 0.39 4.88
C PHE A 98 9.47 0.15 3.89
N ASP A 99 10.21 1.20 3.60
CA ASP A 99 11.48 1.13 2.88
C ASP A 99 12.59 0.84 3.91
N SER A 100 12.99 -0.43 4.00
CA SER A 100 13.98 -0.88 4.98
C SER A 100 15.40 -0.38 4.67
N ASN A 101 15.68 -0.02 3.43
CA ASN A 101 16.97 0.54 3.02
C ASN A 101 17.10 2.02 3.44
N ALA A 102 16.10 2.82 3.15
CA ALA A 102 16.06 4.22 3.56
C ALA A 102 15.65 4.41 5.04
N ASN A 103 15.17 3.36 5.69
CA ASN A 103 14.58 3.39 7.04
C ASN A 103 13.43 4.40 7.13
N LYS A 104 12.48 4.31 6.19
CA LYS A 104 11.36 5.25 6.06
C LYS A 104 10.03 4.53 5.81
N VAL A 105 8.98 5.06 6.41
CA VAL A 105 7.61 4.74 6.01
C VAL A 105 7.20 5.65 4.86
N VAL A 106 6.78 5.06 3.76
CA VAL A 106 6.26 5.77 2.59
C VAL A 106 4.75 5.59 2.55
N VAL A 107 4.03 6.70 2.52
CA VAL A 107 2.55 6.71 2.51
C VAL A 107 2.08 7.22 1.15
N MET A 108 1.19 6.46 0.53
CA MET A 108 0.46 6.85 -0.67
C MET A 108 -0.99 7.12 -0.29
N TYR A 109 -1.55 8.24 -0.71
CA TYR A 109 -2.91 8.64 -0.36
C TYR A 109 -3.53 9.52 -1.44
N ARG A 110 -4.87 9.60 -1.43
CA ARG A 110 -5.62 10.57 -2.21
C ARG A 110 -6.06 11.72 -1.32
N GLN A 111 -5.77 12.93 -1.75
CA GLN A 111 -6.32 14.14 -1.16
C GLN A 111 -7.62 14.53 -1.91
N THR A 112 -8.71 14.75 -1.19
CA THR A 112 -10.05 14.92 -1.79
C THR A 112 -10.41 16.36 -2.16
N THR A 113 -9.54 17.32 -2.02
CA THR A 113 -9.76 18.72 -2.42
C THR A 113 -9.16 19.02 -3.78
N ASN A 114 -9.64 18.42 -4.87
CA ASN A 114 -9.22 18.66 -6.27
C ASN A 114 -7.71 18.72 -6.53
N GLU A 115 -6.90 18.33 -5.54
CA GLU A 115 -5.44 18.35 -5.61
C GLU A 115 -4.92 16.94 -5.90
N PRO A 116 -3.81 16.86 -6.60
CA PRO A 116 -3.22 15.59 -7.01
C PRO A 116 -2.71 14.75 -5.84
N LEU A 117 -2.54 13.46 -6.11
CA LEU A 117 -1.95 12.47 -5.19
C LEU A 117 -0.64 12.96 -4.59
N GLY A 118 -0.61 13.09 -3.27
CA GLY A 118 0.61 13.38 -2.53
C GLY A 118 1.18 12.12 -1.89
N ASN A 119 2.50 12.03 -1.84
CA ASN A 119 3.23 11.06 -1.03
C ASN A 119 3.93 11.79 0.09
N SER A 120 3.81 11.30 1.31
CA SER A 120 4.63 11.78 2.40
C SER A 120 5.55 10.67 2.89
N ILE A 121 6.83 10.97 2.95
CA ILE A 121 7.76 10.22 3.80
C ILE A 121 7.73 10.89 5.16
N SER A 122 7.61 10.15 6.25
CA SER A 122 7.76 10.56 7.64
C SER A 122 8.25 12.02 7.79
N ALA A 123 7.35 12.99 7.82
CA ALA A 123 7.60 14.43 7.91
C ALA A 123 8.40 15.06 6.74
N GLY A 124 8.51 14.39 5.59
CA GLY A 124 9.04 14.96 4.35
C GLY A 124 7.97 15.72 3.54
N SER A 125 8.40 16.44 2.51
CA SER A 125 7.47 17.11 1.59
C SER A 125 6.69 16.10 0.77
N ALA A 126 5.39 16.30 0.64
CA ALA A 126 4.56 15.53 -0.27
C ALA A 126 4.95 15.79 -1.72
N ILE A 127 4.87 14.76 -2.55
CA ILE A 127 5.07 14.86 -4.00
C ILE A 127 3.85 14.31 -4.73
N ILE A 128 3.62 14.84 -5.92
CA ILE A 128 2.50 14.45 -6.77
C ILE A 128 2.91 13.26 -7.63
N ILE A 129 2.24 12.10 -7.48
CA ILE A 129 2.46 10.94 -8.35
C ILE A 129 1.67 11.07 -9.64
N ASN A 130 0.44 11.56 -9.56
CA ASN A 130 -0.44 11.78 -10.70
C ASN A 130 -1.25 13.06 -10.48
N SER A 131 -1.27 13.94 -11.49
CA SER A 131 -1.98 15.23 -11.45
C SER A 131 -3.45 15.15 -11.89
N GLY A 132 -3.93 13.97 -12.27
CA GLY A 132 -5.32 13.75 -12.68
C GLY A 132 -6.08 12.89 -11.66
N SER A 133 -7.34 12.60 -11.96
CA SER A 133 -8.14 11.67 -11.16
C SER A 133 -7.54 10.27 -11.21
N ALA A 134 -7.35 9.66 -10.06
CA ALA A 134 -6.93 8.28 -9.92
C ALA A 134 -7.62 7.64 -8.72
N ASP A 135 -7.75 6.32 -8.76
CA ASP A 135 -8.39 5.49 -7.74
C ASP A 135 -7.63 4.17 -7.60
N ASP A 136 -8.05 3.34 -6.63
CA ASP A 136 -7.53 1.97 -6.43
C ASP A 136 -6.00 1.94 -6.32
N TYR A 137 -5.50 2.38 -5.19
CA TYR A 137 -4.07 2.49 -4.94
C TYR A 137 -3.48 1.23 -4.33
N ALA A 138 -2.25 0.90 -4.76
CA ALA A 138 -1.40 -0.08 -4.09
C ALA A 138 0.05 0.41 -4.08
N ILE A 139 0.79 -0.01 -3.09
CA ILE A 139 2.21 0.32 -2.93
C ILE A 139 2.97 -0.92 -2.48
N THR A 140 4.18 -1.12 -2.97
CA THR A 140 5.07 -2.17 -2.50
C THR A 140 6.52 -1.71 -2.53
N PHE A 141 7.37 -2.35 -1.73
CA PHE A 141 8.80 -2.07 -1.67
C PHE A 141 9.58 -3.22 -2.30
N ASP A 142 10.32 -2.92 -3.36
CA ASP A 142 11.30 -3.81 -3.97
C ASP A 142 12.62 -3.68 -3.21
N SER A 143 12.87 -4.65 -2.32
CA SER A 143 14.04 -4.66 -1.46
C SER A 143 15.33 -4.99 -2.20
N THR A 144 15.28 -5.56 -3.40
CA THR A 144 16.46 -5.88 -4.22
C THR A 144 17.01 -4.65 -4.92
N SER A 145 16.12 -3.85 -5.52
CA SER A 145 16.51 -2.61 -6.19
C SER A 145 16.44 -1.37 -5.28
N ASN A 146 15.95 -1.53 -4.04
CA ASN A 146 15.72 -0.44 -3.08
C ASN A 146 14.81 0.65 -3.68
N LYS A 147 13.65 0.22 -4.18
CA LYS A 147 12.68 1.10 -4.82
C LYS A 147 11.28 0.88 -4.26
N VAL A 148 10.53 1.95 -4.20
CA VAL A 148 9.09 1.91 -3.92
C VAL A 148 8.34 1.89 -5.24
N VAL A 149 7.37 0.99 -5.39
CA VAL A 149 6.53 0.92 -6.58
C VAL A 149 5.12 1.37 -6.21
N PHE A 150 4.65 2.40 -6.86
CA PHE A 150 3.33 2.99 -6.74
C PHE A 150 2.45 2.50 -7.88
N LEU A 151 1.28 1.98 -7.55
CA LEU A 151 0.31 1.48 -8.51
C LEU A 151 -1.02 2.17 -8.27
N TYR A 152 -1.70 2.52 -9.34
CA TYR A 152 -3.00 3.21 -9.29
C TYR A 152 -3.77 3.00 -10.59
N ARG A 153 -5.08 3.18 -10.48
CA ARG A 153 -5.95 3.21 -11.65
C ARG A 153 -6.20 4.65 -12.07
N ARG A 154 -6.06 4.93 -13.33
CA ARG A 154 -6.57 6.13 -13.98
C ARG A 154 -7.07 5.80 -15.39
N SER A 155 -7.89 6.66 -16.01
CA SER A 155 -8.24 6.47 -17.41
C SER A 155 -6.99 6.60 -18.30
N PRO A 156 -6.70 5.64 -19.23
CA PRO A 156 -7.54 4.51 -19.59
C PRO A 156 -7.23 3.19 -18.84
N GLY A 157 -6.33 3.11 -17.86
CA GLY A 157 -5.94 1.83 -17.33
C GLY A 157 -5.24 1.84 -15.98
N GLY A 158 -4.55 0.74 -15.68
CA GLY A 158 -3.70 0.59 -14.50
C GLY A 158 -2.28 1.06 -14.77
N CYS A 159 -1.77 1.91 -13.91
CA CYS A 159 -0.48 2.59 -14.04
C CYS A 159 0.45 2.25 -12.89
N ALA A 160 1.74 2.31 -13.16
CA ALA A 160 2.81 2.15 -12.18
C ALA A 160 3.88 3.23 -12.33
N ARG A 161 4.47 3.64 -11.21
CA ARG A 161 5.67 4.47 -11.16
C ARG A 161 6.65 3.94 -10.12
N VAL A 162 7.92 4.18 -10.33
CA VAL A 162 9.00 3.77 -9.43
C VAL A 162 9.55 4.98 -8.71
N GLY A 163 9.61 4.90 -7.38
CA GLY A 163 10.18 5.92 -6.52
C GLY A 163 11.50 5.51 -5.91
N SER A 164 12.40 6.48 -5.76
CA SER A 164 13.64 6.34 -5.01
C SER A 164 13.63 7.28 -3.83
N VAL A 165 13.76 6.72 -2.63
CA VAL A 165 13.79 7.47 -1.37
C VAL A 165 15.23 7.90 -1.07
N ALA A 166 15.44 9.19 -0.78
CA ALA A 166 16.73 9.74 -0.37
C ALA A 166 16.50 10.79 0.72
N GLY A 167 16.93 10.48 1.95
CA GLY A 167 16.67 11.33 3.10
C GLY A 167 15.17 11.51 3.36
N SER A 168 14.66 12.73 3.24
CA SER A 168 13.23 13.08 3.37
C SER A 168 12.55 13.36 2.02
N SER A 169 13.16 12.97 0.92
CA SER A 169 12.65 13.22 -0.43
C SER A 169 12.42 11.93 -1.20
N ILE A 170 11.47 11.96 -2.13
CA ILE A 170 11.26 10.91 -3.13
C ILE A 170 11.42 11.51 -4.53
N SER A 171 12.19 10.86 -5.37
CA SER A 171 12.19 11.08 -6.82
C SER A 171 11.35 10.01 -7.50
N ILE A 172 10.56 10.41 -8.49
CA ILE A 172 9.61 9.51 -9.19
C ILE A 172 10.02 9.38 -10.65
N GLY A 173 10.08 8.13 -11.13
CA GLY A 173 10.31 7.81 -12.54
C GLY A 173 9.06 7.98 -13.42
N SER A 174 9.23 7.66 -14.71
CA SER A 174 8.15 7.75 -15.69
C SER A 174 7.01 6.78 -15.38
N GLU A 175 5.81 7.17 -15.76
CA GLU A 175 4.63 6.31 -15.68
C GLU A 175 4.68 5.20 -16.71
N VAL A 176 4.28 4.00 -16.31
CA VAL A 176 4.14 2.83 -17.17
C VAL A 176 2.74 2.25 -16.98
N ILE A 177 2.06 1.92 -18.08
CA ILE A 177 0.75 1.25 -18.05
C ILE A 177 0.99 -0.26 -17.99
N PHE A 178 0.46 -0.93 -16.94
CA PHE A 178 0.54 -2.39 -16.83
C PHE A 178 -0.70 -3.10 -17.38
N THR A 179 -1.82 -2.38 -17.54
CA THR A 179 -3.02 -2.85 -18.24
C THR A 179 -3.79 -1.65 -18.80
N SER A 180 -4.31 -1.80 -20.03
CA SER A 180 -5.22 -0.81 -20.62
C SER A 180 -6.67 -0.97 -20.16
N ASN A 181 -6.95 -1.99 -19.37
CA ASN A 181 -8.26 -2.23 -18.79
C ASN A 181 -8.43 -1.42 -17.51
N VAL A 182 -9.63 -1.38 -16.97
CA VAL A 182 -9.96 -0.65 -15.74
C VAL A 182 -9.83 -1.62 -14.54
N PRO A 183 -8.63 -1.74 -13.94
CA PRO A 183 -8.41 -2.67 -12.84
C PRO A 183 -9.04 -2.13 -11.55
N SER A 184 -9.77 -2.99 -10.80
CA SER A 184 -10.32 -2.63 -9.48
C SER A 184 -10.78 -3.88 -8.72
N PRO A 185 -10.35 -4.07 -7.46
CA PRO A 185 -9.25 -3.37 -6.78
C PRO A 185 -7.87 -3.78 -7.30
N ILE A 186 -6.85 -2.97 -7.02
CA ILE A 186 -5.43 -3.30 -7.26
C ILE A 186 -4.79 -3.72 -5.93
N ARG A 187 -3.96 -4.78 -5.97
CA ARG A 187 -3.10 -5.19 -4.85
C ARG A 187 -1.71 -5.51 -5.37
N ALA A 188 -0.69 -5.27 -4.55
CA ALA A 188 0.69 -5.53 -4.93
C ALA A 188 1.47 -6.20 -3.81
N ALA A 189 2.43 -7.03 -4.22
CA ALA A 189 3.44 -7.62 -3.35
C ALA A 189 4.77 -7.68 -4.12
N TYR A 190 5.86 -7.77 -3.39
CA TYR A 190 7.17 -8.01 -3.95
C TYR A 190 7.68 -9.41 -3.57
N ASP A 191 8.13 -10.15 -4.57
CA ASP A 191 8.80 -11.43 -4.39
C ASP A 191 10.32 -11.23 -4.51
N PRO A 192 11.07 -11.30 -3.41
CA PRO A 192 12.52 -11.09 -3.40
C PRO A 192 13.29 -12.27 -4.01
N ILE A 193 12.69 -13.46 -4.12
CA ILE A 193 13.34 -14.63 -4.73
C ILE A 193 13.29 -14.53 -6.25
N ALA A 194 12.12 -14.27 -6.79
CA ALA A 194 11.91 -14.08 -8.23
C ALA A 194 12.34 -12.69 -8.71
N ASN A 195 12.59 -11.74 -7.81
CA ASN A 195 12.84 -10.33 -8.10
C ASN A 195 11.72 -9.72 -8.97
N LYS A 196 10.48 -9.89 -8.51
CA LYS A 196 9.29 -9.44 -9.24
C LYS A 196 8.32 -8.68 -8.35
N VAL A 197 7.77 -7.62 -8.91
CA VAL A 197 6.57 -6.98 -8.38
C VAL A 197 5.37 -7.74 -8.94
N ILE A 198 4.58 -8.31 -8.04
CA ILE A 198 3.35 -9.03 -8.38
C ILE A 198 2.20 -8.07 -8.23
N VAL A 199 1.51 -7.77 -9.31
CA VAL A 199 0.30 -6.92 -9.31
C VAL A 199 -0.91 -7.79 -9.58
N VAL A 200 -1.83 -7.84 -8.62
CA VAL A 200 -3.07 -8.61 -8.71
C VAL A 200 -4.23 -7.65 -8.78
N TYR A 201 -5.11 -7.87 -9.73
CA TYR A 201 -6.28 -7.00 -9.93
C TYR A 201 -7.43 -7.75 -10.57
N ARG A 202 -8.62 -7.22 -10.35
CA ARG A 202 -9.79 -7.66 -11.07
C ARG A 202 -9.87 -6.89 -12.39
N ASP A 203 -9.86 -7.62 -13.50
CA ASP A 203 -10.00 -7.06 -14.84
C ASP A 203 -11.48 -6.91 -15.19
N ALA A 204 -11.89 -5.69 -15.51
CA ALA A 204 -13.26 -5.34 -15.87
C ALA A 204 -13.52 -5.35 -17.39
N THR A 205 -12.64 -5.96 -18.19
CA THR A 205 -12.91 -6.06 -19.62
C THR A 205 -14.16 -6.89 -19.90
N SER A 206 -15.00 -6.35 -20.76
CA SER A 206 -16.18 -6.99 -21.27
C SER A 206 -15.80 -8.27 -22.06
N HIS A 207 -15.73 -9.37 -21.37
CA HIS A 207 -15.89 -10.66 -22.01
C HIS A 207 -17.36 -10.81 -22.37
N SER A 208 -17.67 -11.62 -23.37
CA SER A 208 -18.98 -11.89 -23.93
C SER A 208 -20.12 -12.23 -22.94
N GLN A 209 -19.83 -12.17 -21.65
CA GLN A 209 -20.79 -12.27 -20.55
C GLN A 209 -20.85 -10.94 -19.80
N PRO A 210 -22.01 -10.32 -19.63
CA PRO A 210 -22.18 -9.15 -18.80
C PRO A 210 -21.77 -9.49 -17.35
N ASN A 211 -20.82 -8.75 -16.79
CA ASN A 211 -20.25 -8.91 -15.45
C ASN A 211 -19.20 -10.04 -15.25
N ALA A 212 -18.58 -10.57 -16.31
CA ALA A 212 -17.45 -11.47 -16.15
C ALA A 212 -16.19 -10.69 -15.72
N TYR A 213 -15.89 -10.74 -14.42
CA TYR A 213 -14.64 -10.21 -13.86
C TYR A 213 -13.61 -11.34 -13.79
N ARG A 214 -12.40 -11.08 -14.28
CA ARG A 214 -11.30 -12.03 -14.15
C ARG A 214 -10.26 -11.52 -13.14
N LEU A 215 -9.79 -12.44 -12.32
CA LEU A 215 -8.58 -12.20 -11.54
C LEU A 215 -7.38 -12.24 -12.48
N SER A 216 -6.67 -11.15 -12.56
CA SER A 216 -5.52 -10.96 -13.45
C SER A 216 -4.28 -10.66 -12.66
N VAL A 217 -3.15 -11.09 -13.18
CA VAL A 217 -1.83 -10.87 -12.59
C VAL A 217 -0.90 -10.29 -13.64
N SER A 218 -0.16 -9.24 -13.27
CA SER A 218 0.96 -8.70 -14.04
C SER A 218 2.24 -8.78 -13.22
N LEU A 219 3.31 -9.28 -13.83
CA LEU A 219 4.62 -9.37 -13.20
C LEU A 219 5.51 -8.23 -13.68
N GLY A 220 5.91 -7.37 -12.75
CA GLY A 220 6.78 -6.23 -12.99
C GLY A 220 8.23 -6.51 -12.65
N THR A 221 9.15 -5.95 -13.42
CA THR A 221 10.60 -5.96 -13.15
C THR A 221 11.07 -4.52 -13.07
N VAL A 222 11.59 -4.13 -11.91
CA VAL A 222 12.14 -2.79 -11.69
C VAL A 222 13.57 -2.74 -12.26
N SER A 223 13.88 -1.64 -12.96
CA SER A 223 15.21 -1.35 -13.46
C SER A 223 15.48 0.15 -13.42
N GLY A 224 16.44 0.59 -12.62
CA GLY A 224 16.72 2.00 -12.40
C GLY A 224 15.52 2.74 -11.79
N SER A 225 15.00 3.74 -12.48
CA SER A 225 13.81 4.49 -12.10
C SER A 225 12.53 4.05 -12.85
N GLY A 226 12.59 2.94 -13.57
CA GLY A 226 11.48 2.40 -14.37
C GLY A 226 11.05 1.01 -13.93
N ILE A 227 9.90 0.58 -14.44
CA ILE A 227 9.37 -0.77 -14.31
C ILE A 227 8.85 -1.24 -15.66
N SER A 228 9.07 -2.52 -15.99
CA SER A 228 8.47 -3.15 -17.16
C SER A 228 7.60 -4.32 -16.73
N PHE A 229 6.51 -4.56 -17.45
CA PHE A 229 5.59 -5.64 -17.18
C PHE A 229 5.60 -6.67 -18.29
N GLY A 230 5.54 -7.95 -17.93
CA GLY A 230 5.29 -9.04 -18.85
C GLY A 230 3.83 -9.11 -19.31
N SER A 231 3.51 -10.12 -20.11
CA SER A 231 2.12 -10.37 -20.52
C SER A 231 1.22 -10.62 -19.32
N GLN A 232 -0.01 -10.13 -19.41
CA GLN A 232 -1.04 -10.38 -18.40
C GLN A 232 -1.33 -11.87 -18.29
N ILE A 233 -1.42 -12.36 -17.07
CA ILE A 233 -1.74 -13.73 -16.73
C ILE A 233 -3.17 -13.74 -16.13
N TYR A 234 -4.01 -14.62 -16.62
CA TYR A 234 -5.34 -14.82 -16.06
C TYR A 234 -5.31 -16.01 -15.11
N ALA A 235 -5.85 -15.84 -13.91
CA ALA A 235 -6.14 -17.00 -13.08
C ALA A 235 -7.25 -17.80 -13.76
N SER A 236 -6.93 -19.02 -14.18
CA SER A 236 -7.92 -19.94 -14.75
C SER A 236 -8.94 -20.33 -13.69
N SER A 237 -10.21 -20.28 -14.04
CA SER A 237 -11.29 -20.96 -13.31
C SER A 237 -11.20 -22.46 -13.54
#